data_d28bb4647fdbc686a80cea1fc01c4df3
#
_entry.id   d28bb4647fdbc686a80cea1fc01c4df3
#
_cell.length_a   1.000
_cell.length_b   1.000
_cell.length_c   1.000
_cell.angle_alpha   90.00
_cell.angle_beta   90.00
_cell.angle_gamma   90.00
#
_symmetry.space_group_name_H-M   'P 1'
#
loop_
_entity.id
_entity.type
_entity.pdbx_description
1 polymer ?
#
loop_
_entity_poly.entity_id
_entity_poly.type
_entity_poly.pdbx_seq_one_letter_code
_entity_poly.pdbx_strand_id
1 'polypeptide(L)'
;MAREALWEKLMKHERITLRGAQIAALSAALFFSGSAAAQQKFVTIGTGGVTGVYYAAGGAICRLLNKDRKTHGIRCSVESTGGSAFNVNTIKEGELDFGMAQSDVQYNAFKGEEAFKEGGAHADLRAVFSIHPEPFTVLAHPNAGVTKFEDFKGKRFNVGNPGSGTRASMERLLGAMGWTLADFSLASELKADEHGPALCDGKIDGFFYGVGHPSANIQDPTTTCAAKLVPLTGEVVDKLVADNPYYAKATIPGGLYNNNPEDTETFGVLATLVTSANVPEESVYALTKAVFENFDEFKSLHPAFANLEPAKMIKDGLSAPLHPGAEKYYKEKGWLK
;
A
#
# COMPACT_ATOMS: atom_id res chain seq x y z
N MET A 1 21.81 70.20 -54.46
CA MET A 1 22.22 68.93 -55.13
C MET A 1 23.00 67.98 -54.21
N ALA A 2 24.05 68.34 -53.50
CA ALA A 2 24.79 67.39 -52.65
C ALA A 2 24.06 66.90 -51.39
N ARG A 3 23.10 67.64 -50.84
CA ARG A 3 22.33 67.31 -49.64
C ARG A 3 21.18 66.33 -49.88
N GLU A 4 20.61 66.35 -51.03
CA GLU A 4 19.50 65.43 -51.39
C GLU A 4 20.00 64.01 -51.70
N ALA A 5 21.17 63.89 -52.31
CA ALA A 5 21.78 62.58 -52.57
C ALA A 5 22.19 61.82 -51.31
N LEU A 6 22.51 62.59 -50.21
CA LEU A 6 22.87 62.01 -48.94
C LEU A 6 21.64 61.44 -48.22
N TRP A 7 20.49 62.14 -48.31
CA TRP A 7 19.24 61.72 -47.72
C TRP A 7 18.65 60.47 -48.39
N GLU A 8 18.72 60.34 -49.71
CA GLU A 8 18.28 59.12 -50.43
C GLU A 8 19.14 57.89 -50.06
N LYS A 9 20.44 58.05 -49.85
CA LYS A 9 21.31 56.97 -49.44
C LYS A 9 21.02 56.49 -47.99
N LEU A 10 20.70 57.37 -47.09
CA LEU A 10 20.36 57.06 -45.70
C LEU A 10 19.00 56.32 -45.62
N MET A 11 17.99 56.79 -46.36
CA MET A 11 16.65 56.16 -46.36
C MET A 11 16.67 54.78 -47.05
N LYS A 12 17.59 54.53 -47.94
CA LYS A 12 17.75 53.20 -48.59
C LYS A 12 18.42 52.20 -47.62
N HIS A 13 19.36 52.67 -46.80
CA HIS A 13 19.99 51.79 -45.76
C HIS A 13 19.03 51.44 -44.64
N GLU A 14 18.18 52.35 -44.20
CA GLU A 14 17.17 52.04 -43.17
C GLU A 14 16.09 51.00 -43.63
N ARG A 15 15.67 51.09 -44.89
CA ARG A 15 14.70 50.12 -45.43
C ARG A 15 15.28 48.74 -45.64
N ILE A 16 16.58 48.59 -45.86
CA ILE A 16 17.26 47.29 -45.98
C ILE A 16 17.48 46.68 -44.58
N THR A 17 17.78 47.46 -43.57
CA THR A 17 17.96 47.00 -42.18
C THR A 17 16.62 46.58 -41.53
N LEU A 18 15.52 47.31 -41.81
CA LEU A 18 14.19 46.95 -41.32
C LEU A 18 13.64 45.63 -41.93
N ARG A 19 13.92 45.40 -43.22
CA ARG A 19 13.50 44.12 -43.87
C ARG A 19 14.36 42.95 -43.41
N GLY A 20 15.65 43.15 -43.12
CA GLY A 20 16.51 42.11 -42.55
C GLY A 20 16.10 41.73 -41.11
N ALA A 21 15.70 42.71 -40.30
CA ALA A 21 15.24 42.47 -38.94
C ALA A 21 13.87 41.71 -38.86
N GLN A 22 12.97 42.00 -39.83
CA GLN A 22 11.67 41.27 -39.87
C GLN A 22 11.84 39.84 -40.34
N ILE A 23 12.75 39.51 -41.27
CA ILE A 23 13.01 38.13 -41.72
C ILE A 23 13.73 37.33 -40.59
N ALA A 24 14.65 37.94 -39.84
CA ALA A 24 15.31 37.33 -38.70
C ALA A 24 14.35 37.04 -37.55
N ALA A 25 13.38 37.92 -37.30
CA ALA A 25 12.33 37.71 -36.27
C ALA A 25 11.36 36.60 -36.64
N LEU A 26 10.98 36.43 -37.91
CA LEU A 26 10.13 35.32 -38.34
C LEU A 26 10.87 33.96 -38.33
N SER A 27 12.17 33.93 -38.58
CA SER A 27 12.97 32.70 -38.53
C SER A 27 13.23 32.24 -37.07
N ALA A 28 13.32 33.16 -36.10
CA ALA A 28 13.46 32.82 -34.70
C ALA A 28 12.17 32.27 -34.07
N ALA A 29 11.00 32.65 -34.57
CA ALA A 29 9.71 32.14 -34.09
C ALA A 29 9.41 30.68 -34.50
N LEU A 30 10.07 30.15 -35.50
CA LEU A 30 9.88 28.77 -35.99
C LEU A 30 10.75 27.74 -35.26
N PHE A 31 11.74 28.15 -34.48
CA PHE A 31 12.59 27.25 -33.68
C PHE A 31 12.13 27.04 -32.22
N PHE A 32 11.09 27.76 -31.77
CA PHE A 32 10.45 27.53 -30.49
C PHE A 32 9.21 26.61 -30.57
N SER A 33 9.14 25.74 -31.57
CA SER A 33 8.33 24.54 -31.47
C SER A 33 9.02 23.61 -30.46
N GLY A 34 9.13 24.08 -29.21
CA GLY A 34 9.59 23.29 -28.09
C GLY A 34 8.73 22.04 -28.06
N SER A 35 9.35 20.89 -28.28
CA SER A 35 8.75 19.62 -27.88
C SER A 35 8.29 19.84 -26.45
N ALA A 36 7.00 19.94 -26.21
CA ALA A 36 6.44 19.84 -24.88
C ALA A 36 6.87 18.45 -24.41
N ALA A 37 8.03 18.38 -23.75
CA ALA A 37 8.43 17.20 -23.04
C ALA A 37 7.25 16.93 -22.09
N ALA A 38 6.51 15.86 -22.33
CA ALA A 38 5.42 15.46 -21.46
C ALA A 38 5.97 15.48 -20.04
N GLN A 39 5.44 16.37 -19.21
CA GLN A 39 5.90 16.52 -17.83
C GLN A 39 5.78 15.17 -17.16
N GLN A 40 6.91 14.60 -16.76
CA GLN A 40 6.94 13.28 -16.13
C GLN A 40 6.10 13.34 -14.85
N LYS A 41 5.06 12.52 -14.77
CA LYS A 41 4.23 12.39 -13.59
C LYS A 41 4.89 11.40 -12.63
N PHE A 42 4.91 11.73 -11.36
CA PHE A 42 5.40 10.85 -10.32
C PHE A 42 4.20 10.34 -9.53
N VAL A 43 4.24 9.08 -9.15
CA VAL A 43 3.30 8.49 -8.21
C VAL A 43 4.07 7.69 -7.16
N THR A 44 3.62 7.79 -5.92
CA THR A 44 4.20 7.08 -4.78
C THR A 44 3.20 6.10 -4.20
N ILE A 45 3.68 4.94 -3.77
CA ILE A 45 2.89 3.93 -3.07
C ILE A 45 3.46 3.76 -1.67
N GLY A 46 2.71 4.20 -0.65
CA GLY A 46 3.01 3.90 0.75
C GLY A 46 2.77 2.43 1.05
N THR A 47 3.69 1.80 1.75
CA THR A 47 3.66 0.35 2.01
C THR A 47 3.66 0.03 3.50
N GLY A 48 4.65 -0.64 4.00
CA GLY A 48 4.94 -0.99 5.39
C GLY A 48 6.42 -1.23 5.56
N GLY A 49 6.80 -2.01 6.55
CA GLY A 49 8.19 -2.43 6.73
C GLY A 49 8.73 -3.21 5.54
N VAL A 50 10.03 -3.07 5.24
CA VAL A 50 10.67 -3.64 4.04
C VAL A 50 10.68 -5.17 4.00
N THR A 51 10.56 -5.83 5.14
CA THR A 51 10.47 -7.29 5.27
C THR A 51 9.05 -7.83 5.16
N GLY A 52 8.04 -6.95 5.11
CA GLY A 52 6.62 -7.29 4.95
C GLY A 52 6.18 -7.38 3.48
N VAL A 53 5.06 -8.07 3.25
CA VAL A 53 4.54 -8.31 1.89
C VAL A 53 4.02 -7.03 1.21
N TYR A 54 3.63 -6.00 1.95
CA TYR A 54 3.23 -4.70 1.37
C TYR A 54 4.35 -4.06 0.55
N TYR A 55 5.59 -4.10 1.05
CA TYR A 55 6.72 -3.53 0.33
C TYR A 55 6.99 -4.28 -0.98
N ALA A 56 6.93 -5.60 -0.93
CA ALA A 56 7.04 -6.45 -2.13
C ALA A 56 5.90 -6.17 -3.13
N ALA A 57 4.66 -5.99 -2.65
CA ALA A 57 3.49 -5.71 -3.49
C ALA A 57 3.60 -4.33 -4.17
N GLY A 58 3.93 -3.28 -3.41
CA GLY A 58 4.18 -1.95 -3.97
C GLY A 58 5.30 -1.97 -5.00
N GLY A 59 6.40 -2.68 -4.71
CA GLY A 59 7.52 -2.87 -5.63
C GLY A 59 7.12 -3.58 -6.93
N ALA A 60 6.32 -4.62 -6.84
CA ALA A 60 5.78 -5.35 -7.99
C ALA A 60 4.88 -4.46 -8.86
N ILE A 61 3.96 -3.71 -8.25
CA ILE A 61 3.08 -2.75 -8.95
C ILE A 61 3.93 -1.69 -9.66
N CYS A 62 4.85 -1.04 -8.95
CA CYS A 62 5.72 -0.01 -9.55
C CYS A 62 6.59 -0.57 -10.66
N ARG A 63 7.13 -1.79 -10.52
CA ARG A 63 7.89 -2.44 -11.58
C ARG A 63 7.07 -2.59 -12.85
N LEU A 64 5.83 -3.06 -12.76
CA LEU A 64 4.96 -3.25 -13.91
C LEU A 64 4.55 -1.91 -14.54
N LEU A 65 4.14 -0.93 -13.73
CA LEU A 65 3.80 0.41 -14.22
C LEU A 65 4.99 1.07 -14.92
N ASN A 66 6.20 0.98 -14.36
CA ASN A 66 7.40 1.59 -14.93
C ASN A 66 7.87 0.99 -16.26
N LYS A 67 7.42 -0.21 -16.64
CA LYS A 67 7.74 -0.82 -17.96
C LYS A 67 7.29 0.08 -19.11
N ASP A 68 6.07 0.60 -19.01
CA ASP A 68 5.46 1.39 -20.08
C ASP A 68 5.54 2.90 -19.82
N ARG A 69 6.45 3.35 -18.92
CA ARG A 69 6.61 4.76 -18.55
C ARG A 69 6.83 5.70 -19.72
N LYS A 70 7.42 5.20 -20.82
CA LYS A 70 7.63 6.00 -22.03
C LYS A 70 6.31 6.31 -22.75
N THR A 71 5.29 5.46 -22.57
CA THR A 71 3.97 5.60 -23.20
C THR A 71 3.06 6.53 -22.40
N HIS A 72 2.97 6.34 -21.09
CA HIS A 72 2.05 7.09 -20.23
C HIS A 72 2.72 8.22 -19.41
N GLY A 73 4.06 8.32 -19.42
CA GLY A 73 4.80 9.40 -18.73
C GLY A 73 4.84 9.28 -17.20
N ILE A 74 4.33 8.18 -16.61
CA ILE A 74 4.24 8.01 -15.15
C ILE A 74 5.46 7.24 -14.65
N ARG A 75 6.07 7.73 -13.58
CA ARG A 75 7.11 7.05 -12.82
C ARG A 75 6.60 6.72 -11.43
N CYS A 76 6.66 5.45 -11.06
CA CYS A 76 6.24 4.93 -9.76
C CYS A 76 7.44 4.64 -8.86
N SER A 77 7.31 4.99 -7.58
CA SER A 77 8.22 4.62 -6.50
C SER A 77 7.44 4.10 -5.29
N VAL A 78 8.10 3.29 -4.47
CA VAL A 78 7.55 2.78 -3.22
C VAL A 78 8.20 3.44 -2.04
N GLU A 79 7.42 3.63 -0.98
CA GLU A 79 7.89 4.13 0.30
C GLU A 79 7.61 3.12 1.41
N SER A 80 8.62 2.85 2.22
CA SER A 80 8.45 2.12 3.48
C SER A 80 7.84 3.06 4.51
N THR A 81 6.73 2.65 5.10
CA THR A 81 5.92 3.49 6.00
C THR A 81 5.58 2.77 7.30
N GLY A 82 4.80 3.44 8.14
CA GLY A 82 4.23 2.87 9.36
C GLY A 82 3.13 1.83 9.12
N GLY A 83 2.62 1.68 7.90
CA GLY A 83 1.55 0.74 7.52
C GLY A 83 0.20 1.39 7.28
N SER A 84 -0.88 0.63 7.39
CA SER A 84 -2.20 0.93 6.84
C SER A 84 -2.80 2.28 7.26
N ALA A 85 -2.86 2.57 8.56
CA ALA A 85 -3.47 3.82 9.04
C ALA A 85 -2.61 5.03 8.71
N PHE A 86 -1.27 4.89 8.77
CA PHE A 86 -0.34 5.91 8.30
C PHE A 86 -0.61 6.23 6.81
N ASN A 87 -0.64 5.20 5.95
CA ASN A 87 -0.83 5.37 4.51
C ASN A 87 -2.15 6.08 4.20
N VAL A 88 -3.25 5.67 4.83
CA VAL A 88 -4.57 6.27 4.61
C VAL A 88 -4.60 7.74 5.05
N ASN A 89 -3.98 8.08 6.19
CA ASN A 89 -3.89 9.47 6.65
C ASN A 89 -3.04 10.32 5.71
N THR A 90 -1.89 9.80 5.27
CA THR A 90 -0.98 10.50 4.35
C THR A 90 -1.61 10.69 2.95
N ILE A 91 -2.46 9.74 2.50
CA ILE A 91 -3.30 9.92 1.30
C ILE A 91 -4.33 11.04 1.52
N LYS A 92 -4.95 11.11 2.71
CA LYS A 92 -5.90 12.18 3.06
C LYS A 92 -5.25 13.57 3.02
N GLU A 93 -3.99 13.65 3.41
CA GLU A 93 -3.17 14.87 3.40
C GLU A 93 -2.63 15.22 2.00
N GLY A 94 -2.73 14.30 1.04
CA GLY A 94 -2.26 14.47 -0.34
C GLY A 94 -0.75 14.28 -0.50
N GLU A 95 -0.08 13.67 0.46
CA GLU A 95 1.37 13.42 0.43
C GLU A 95 1.72 12.04 -0.17
N LEU A 96 0.75 11.10 -0.22
CA LEU A 96 0.84 9.84 -0.94
C LEU A 96 -0.26 9.76 -2.01
N ASP A 97 0.08 9.25 -3.18
CA ASP A 97 -0.92 8.98 -4.23
C ASP A 97 -1.67 7.68 -3.98
N PHE A 98 -0.96 6.65 -3.55
CA PHE A 98 -1.49 5.32 -3.27
C PHE A 98 -0.95 4.80 -1.95
N GLY A 99 -1.66 3.85 -1.36
CA GLY A 99 -1.21 3.18 -0.15
C GLY A 99 -1.73 1.75 -0.05
N MET A 100 -0.93 0.90 0.55
CA MET A 100 -1.37 -0.41 0.99
C MET A 100 -2.12 -0.26 2.30
N ALA A 101 -3.30 -0.87 2.39
CA ALA A 101 -4.12 -0.83 3.61
C ALA A 101 -4.86 -2.15 3.82
N GLN A 102 -4.97 -2.57 5.06
CA GLN A 102 -5.85 -3.66 5.47
C GLN A 102 -7.32 -3.29 5.18
N SER A 103 -8.14 -4.25 4.83
CA SER A 103 -9.56 -4.02 4.49
C SER A 103 -10.38 -3.48 5.66
N ASP A 104 -10.05 -3.82 6.91
CA ASP A 104 -10.65 -3.24 8.11
C ASP A 104 -10.25 -1.77 8.32
N VAL A 105 -8.99 -1.43 8.08
CA VAL A 105 -8.52 -0.03 8.13
C VAL A 105 -9.15 0.79 7.01
N GLN A 106 -9.24 0.25 5.79
CA GLN A 106 -9.95 0.89 4.69
C GLN A 106 -11.40 1.21 5.05
N TYR A 107 -12.12 0.22 5.62
CA TYR A 107 -13.51 0.39 6.05
C TYR A 107 -13.64 1.48 7.11
N ASN A 108 -12.86 1.39 8.18
CA ASN A 108 -12.94 2.31 9.32
C ASN A 108 -12.55 3.74 8.93
N ALA A 109 -11.54 3.91 8.07
CA ALA A 109 -11.15 5.22 7.55
C ALA A 109 -12.23 5.84 6.68
N PHE A 110 -12.82 5.08 5.75
CA PHE A 110 -13.90 5.55 4.89
C PHE A 110 -15.14 5.96 5.70
N LYS A 111 -15.45 5.22 6.78
CA LYS A 111 -16.59 5.49 7.66
C LYS A 111 -16.31 6.52 8.77
N GLY A 112 -15.06 6.81 9.09
CA GLY A 112 -14.69 7.62 10.26
C GLY A 112 -14.93 6.90 11.58
N GLU A 113 -14.65 5.60 11.62
CA GLU A 113 -14.86 4.75 12.78
C GLU A 113 -13.53 4.36 13.45
N GLU A 114 -13.58 3.79 14.63
CA GLU A 114 -12.44 3.32 15.43
C GLU A 114 -11.33 4.38 15.54
N ALA A 115 -10.11 4.09 15.10
CA ALA A 115 -8.97 5.01 15.14
C ALA A 115 -9.17 6.31 14.34
N PHE A 116 -10.20 6.37 13.49
CA PHE A 116 -10.48 7.53 12.63
C PHE A 116 -11.62 8.42 13.16
N LYS A 117 -12.18 8.13 14.34
CA LYS A 117 -13.29 8.91 14.92
C LYS A 117 -12.96 10.39 15.10
N GLU A 118 -11.77 10.71 15.60
CA GLU A 118 -11.35 12.09 15.84
C GLU A 118 -11.06 12.84 14.54
N GLY A 119 -10.40 12.17 13.58
CA GLY A 119 -10.06 12.73 12.26
C GLY A 119 -11.22 12.79 11.28
N GLY A 120 -12.35 12.15 11.61
CA GLY A 120 -13.54 12.02 10.78
C GLY A 120 -13.34 11.13 9.56
N ALA A 121 -14.44 10.85 8.86
CA ALA A 121 -14.46 10.02 7.65
C ALA A 121 -13.52 10.56 6.56
N HIS A 122 -12.84 9.65 5.88
CA HIS A 122 -12.07 9.97 4.68
C HIS A 122 -12.97 9.77 3.44
N ALA A 123 -13.85 10.72 3.17
CA ALA A 123 -14.86 10.62 2.10
C ALA A 123 -14.26 10.48 0.69
N ASP A 124 -13.03 11.00 0.48
CA ASP A 124 -12.30 10.91 -0.79
C ASP A 124 -11.47 9.62 -0.94
N LEU A 125 -11.45 8.75 0.06
CA LEU A 125 -10.77 7.46 -0.06
C LEU A 125 -11.43 6.61 -1.17
N ARG A 126 -10.59 6.00 -2.00
CA ARG A 126 -11.04 5.12 -3.09
C ARG A 126 -10.26 3.82 -3.06
N ALA A 127 -10.96 2.72 -3.33
CA ALA A 127 -10.35 1.43 -3.55
C ALA A 127 -9.87 1.30 -4.99
N VAL A 128 -8.77 0.58 -5.18
CA VAL A 128 -8.30 0.19 -6.51
C VAL A 128 -8.54 -1.31 -6.71
N PHE A 129 -7.88 -2.17 -5.95
CA PHE A 129 -8.10 -3.61 -5.90
C PHE A 129 -7.59 -4.20 -4.58
N SER A 130 -8.06 -5.40 -4.25
CA SER A 130 -7.45 -6.19 -3.17
C SER A 130 -6.32 -7.07 -3.70
N ILE A 131 -5.46 -7.53 -2.81
CA ILE A 131 -4.30 -8.35 -3.18
C ILE A 131 -4.38 -9.67 -2.41
N HIS A 132 -3.51 -9.91 -1.47
CA HIS A 132 -3.41 -11.16 -0.75
C HIS A 132 -4.20 -11.15 0.57
N PRO A 133 -4.62 -12.33 1.07
CA PRO A 133 -5.10 -12.43 2.43
C PRO A 133 -3.99 -12.16 3.44
N GLU A 134 -4.37 -11.63 4.59
CA GLU A 134 -3.51 -11.33 5.72
C GLU A 134 -4.05 -12.01 6.98
N PRO A 135 -3.76 -13.31 7.17
CA PRO A 135 -4.02 -13.97 8.41
C PRO A 135 -3.32 -13.26 9.57
N PHE A 136 -4.04 -12.97 10.64
CA PHE A 136 -3.42 -12.44 11.85
C PHE A 136 -2.56 -13.52 12.48
N THR A 137 -1.27 -13.24 12.51
CA THR A 137 -0.23 -14.16 12.91
C THR A 137 0.24 -13.82 14.31
N VAL A 138 0.16 -14.76 15.22
CA VAL A 138 0.75 -14.66 16.55
C VAL A 138 1.95 -15.58 16.61
N LEU A 139 3.11 -15.02 16.95
CA LEU A 139 4.31 -15.78 17.25
C LEU A 139 4.65 -15.70 18.72
N ALA A 140 5.06 -16.85 19.28
CA ALA A 140 5.57 -16.97 20.65
C ALA A 140 7.04 -17.39 20.63
N HIS A 141 7.84 -16.84 21.55
CA HIS A 141 9.15 -17.39 21.87
C HIS A 141 9.00 -18.81 22.42
N PRO A 142 9.81 -19.80 22.02
CA PRO A 142 9.62 -21.21 22.41
C PRO A 142 9.59 -21.42 23.93
N ASN A 143 10.30 -20.57 24.68
CA ASN A 143 10.34 -20.63 26.14
C ASN A 143 9.25 -19.80 26.85
N ALA A 144 8.32 -19.19 26.11
CA ALA A 144 7.27 -18.36 26.70
C ALA A 144 6.20 -19.18 27.44
N GLY A 145 6.11 -20.50 27.17
CA GLY A 145 5.09 -21.36 27.78
C GLY A 145 3.67 -21.01 27.35
N VAL A 146 3.51 -20.59 26.07
CA VAL A 146 2.25 -20.13 25.47
C VAL A 146 1.76 -21.17 24.47
N THR A 147 0.46 -21.51 24.54
CA THR A 147 -0.21 -22.43 23.61
C THR A 147 -1.44 -21.80 22.96
N LYS A 148 -1.99 -20.75 23.56
CA LYS A 148 -3.13 -19.97 23.05
C LYS A 148 -2.93 -18.50 23.36
N PHE A 149 -3.68 -17.64 22.70
CA PHE A 149 -3.48 -16.19 22.80
C PHE A 149 -3.67 -15.67 24.25
N GLU A 150 -4.62 -16.22 25.00
CA GLU A 150 -4.89 -15.80 26.38
C GLU A 150 -3.70 -16.02 27.33
N ASP A 151 -2.78 -16.92 26.99
CA ASP A 151 -1.58 -17.19 27.81
C ASP A 151 -0.58 -16.02 27.78
N PHE A 152 -0.78 -15.03 26.89
CA PHE A 152 0.04 -13.80 26.86
C PHE A 152 -0.34 -12.78 27.93
N LYS A 153 -1.41 -12.98 28.68
CA LYS A 153 -1.77 -12.09 29.80
C LYS A 153 -0.63 -12.05 30.81
N GLY A 154 -0.16 -10.83 31.14
CA GLY A 154 0.97 -10.62 32.05
C GLY A 154 2.36 -10.86 31.41
N LYS A 155 2.46 -11.17 30.11
CA LYS A 155 3.74 -11.33 29.40
C LYS A 155 4.14 -10.06 28.65
N ARG A 156 5.36 -10.04 28.13
CA ARG A 156 5.88 -8.96 27.27
C ARG A 156 5.45 -9.27 25.83
N PHE A 157 4.59 -8.42 25.28
CA PHE A 157 3.98 -8.69 23.98
C PHE A 157 4.09 -7.47 23.06
N ASN A 158 4.46 -7.69 21.80
CA ASN A 158 4.45 -6.62 20.81
C ASN A 158 3.08 -6.53 20.14
N VAL A 159 2.44 -5.38 20.28
CA VAL A 159 1.08 -5.09 19.81
C VAL A 159 1.06 -4.36 18.45
N GLY A 160 2.23 -4.10 17.87
CA GLY A 160 2.40 -3.33 16.64
C GLY A 160 2.60 -1.83 16.87
N ASN A 161 3.28 -1.18 15.95
CA ASN A 161 3.58 0.25 16.02
C ASN A 161 2.34 1.12 15.81
N PRO A 162 2.28 2.31 16.42
CA PRO A 162 1.24 3.29 16.13
C PRO A 162 1.15 3.60 14.63
N GLY A 163 -0.07 3.74 14.10
CA GLY A 163 -0.31 3.97 12.68
C GLY A 163 -0.25 2.72 11.80
N SER A 164 0.04 1.53 12.35
CA SER A 164 -0.06 0.28 11.62
C SER A 164 -1.49 -0.29 11.64
N GLY A 165 -1.84 -1.06 10.60
CA GLY A 165 -3.06 -1.86 10.60
C GLY A 165 -3.02 -2.97 11.65
N THR A 166 -1.84 -3.56 11.86
CA THR A 166 -1.59 -4.52 12.94
C THR A 166 -2.03 -3.99 14.29
N ARG A 167 -1.62 -2.75 14.64
CA ARG A 167 -2.04 -2.11 15.89
C ARG A 167 -3.55 -1.90 15.96
N ALA A 168 -4.16 -1.41 14.91
CA ALA A 168 -5.60 -1.17 14.85
C ALA A 168 -6.40 -2.47 15.07
N SER A 169 -6.02 -3.55 14.37
CA SER A 169 -6.66 -4.87 14.54
C SER A 169 -6.40 -5.50 15.89
N MET A 170 -5.18 -5.30 16.45
CA MET A 170 -4.85 -5.76 17.81
C MET A 170 -5.71 -5.09 18.87
N GLU A 171 -5.87 -3.78 18.81
CA GLU A 171 -6.75 -3.04 19.74
C GLU A 171 -8.21 -3.50 19.65
N ARG A 172 -8.67 -3.81 18.43
CA ARG A 172 -10.00 -4.39 18.20
C ARG A 172 -10.15 -5.76 18.85
N LEU A 173 -9.15 -6.64 18.71
CA LEU A 173 -9.14 -7.95 19.37
C LEU A 173 -9.14 -7.82 20.87
N LEU A 174 -8.26 -6.97 21.43
CA LEU A 174 -8.21 -6.72 22.88
C LEU A 174 -9.54 -6.20 23.41
N GLY A 175 -10.15 -5.22 22.73
CA GLY A 175 -11.46 -4.68 23.12
C GLY A 175 -12.55 -5.76 23.15
N ALA A 176 -12.57 -6.66 22.15
CA ALA A 176 -13.51 -7.77 22.11
C ALA A 176 -13.29 -8.80 23.22
N MET A 177 -12.03 -8.97 23.67
CA MET A 177 -11.66 -9.82 24.80
C MET A 177 -11.89 -9.15 26.17
N GLY A 178 -12.25 -7.87 26.21
CA GLY A 178 -12.29 -7.07 27.42
C GLY A 178 -10.91 -6.81 28.03
N TRP A 179 -9.87 -6.85 27.20
CA TRP A 179 -8.48 -6.56 27.58
C TRP A 179 -8.07 -5.16 27.13
N THR A 180 -7.01 -4.68 27.76
CA THR A 180 -6.31 -3.44 27.43
C THR A 180 -4.81 -3.71 27.32
N LEU A 181 -4.04 -2.71 26.90
CA LEU A 181 -2.58 -2.82 26.86
C LEU A 181 -1.97 -3.09 28.26
N ALA A 182 -2.66 -2.69 29.35
CA ALA A 182 -2.21 -2.93 30.72
C ALA A 182 -2.32 -4.41 31.15
N ASP A 183 -3.01 -5.26 30.38
CA ASP A 183 -3.07 -6.69 30.63
C ASP A 183 -1.76 -7.41 30.26
N PHE A 184 -0.86 -6.75 29.52
CA PHE A 184 0.51 -7.21 29.30
C PHE A 184 1.46 -6.61 30.34
N SER A 185 2.51 -7.35 30.74
CA SER A 185 3.58 -6.78 31.56
C SER A 185 4.40 -5.71 30.83
N LEU A 186 4.47 -5.84 29.50
CA LEU A 186 5.02 -4.87 28.57
C LEU A 186 4.25 -4.99 27.25
N ALA A 187 3.50 -3.98 26.87
CA ALA A 187 2.96 -3.82 25.54
C ALA A 187 3.97 -3.01 24.71
N SER A 188 4.82 -3.69 23.93
CA SER A 188 5.78 -3.01 23.07
C SER A 188 5.15 -2.62 21.73
N GLU A 189 5.66 -1.57 21.11
CA GLU A 189 5.14 -0.95 19.90
C GLU A 189 6.18 -0.97 18.75
N LEU A 190 6.89 -2.09 18.65
CA LEU A 190 7.95 -2.29 17.66
C LEU A 190 7.38 -2.33 16.24
N LYS A 191 8.13 -1.79 15.30
CA LYS A 191 7.83 -1.91 13.88
C LYS A 191 8.01 -3.35 13.40
N ALA A 192 7.41 -3.65 12.24
CA ALA A 192 7.44 -4.98 11.66
C ALA A 192 8.85 -5.57 11.51
N ASP A 193 9.85 -4.76 11.17
CA ASP A 193 11.24 -5.22 10.99
C ASP A 193 11.98 -5.48 12.30
N GLU A 194 11.42 -5.05 13.44
CA GLU A 194 12.07 -5.10 14.76
C GLU A 194 11.56 -6.25 15.63
N HIS A 195 10.31 -6.70 15.43
CA HIS A 195 9.68 -7.66 16.36
C HIS A 195 10.29 -9.06 16.28
N GLY A 196 10.70 -9.55 15.12
CA GLY A 196 11.37 -10.84 14.98
C GLY A 196 12.70 -10.93 15.73
N PRO A 197 13.64 -9.99 15.50
CA PRO A 197 14.86 -9.89 16.29
C PRO A 197 14.59 -9.74 17.80
N ALA A 198 13.66 -8.87 18.19
CA ALA A 198 13.32 -8.68 19.60
C ALA A 198 12.77 -9.95 20.28
N LEU A 199 12.01 -10.77 19.53
CA LEU A 199 11.53 -12.06 20.00
C LEU A 199 12.73 -13.01 20.23
N CYS A 200 13.61 -13.17 19.27
CA CYS A 200 14.75 -14.08 19.37
C CYS A 200 15.77 -13.64 20.42
N ASP A 201 15.92 -12.33 20.66
CA ASP A 201 16.73 -11.77 21.73
C ASP A 201 16.08 -11.95 23.13
N GLY A 202 14.86 -12.49 23.21
CA GLY A 202 14.11 -12.63 24.45
C GLY A 202 13.67 -11.32 25.09
N LYS A 203 13.58 -10.22 24.32
CA LYS A 203 13.09 -8.92 24.77
C LYS A 203 11.55 -8.89 24.89
N ILE A 204 10.88 -9.68 24.05
CA ILE A 204 9.43 -9.92 24.07
C ILE A 204 9.16 -11.42 24.10
N ASP A 205 8.01 -11.82 24.60
CA ASP A 205 7.58 -13.22 24.71
C ASP A 205 6.73 -13.63 23.49
N GLY A 206 6.17 -12.67 22.78
CA GLY A 206 5.42 -12.87 21.55
C GLY A 206 5.08 -11.57 20.85
N PHE A 207 4.50 -11.71 19.65
CA PHE A 207 3.99 -10.58 18.88
C PHE A 207 2.76 -10.96 18.04
N PHE A 208 1.95 -9.96 17.73
CA PHE A 208 0.85 -10.03 16.77
C PHE A 208 1.23 -9.30 15.50
N TYR A 209 0.89 -9.87 14.32
CA TYR A 209 1.17 -9.25 13.04
C TYR A 209 0.16 -9.66 11.95
N GLY A 210 -0.49 -8.68 11.31
CA GLY A 210 -1.29 -8.91 10.10
C GLY A 210 -0.36 -8.90 8.89
N VAL A 211 -0.24 -10.03 8.18
CA VAL A 211 0.68 -10.16 7.05
C VAL A 211 0.29 -11.28 6.09
N GLY A 212 0.59 -11.10 4.82
CA GLY A 212 0.51 -12.18 3.83
C GLY A 212 1.58 -13.25 4.02
N HIS A 213 1.27 -14.47 3.64
CA HIS A 213 2.17 -15.62 3.77
C HIS A 213 2.61 -16.17 2.40
N PRO A 214 3.89 -16.63 2.30
CA PRO A 214 4.97 -16.56 3.30
C PRO A 214 5.51 -15.13 3.49
N SER A 215 6.05 -14.86 4.68
CA SER A 215 6.65 -13.57 5.03
C SER A 215 7.97 -13.75 5.74
N ALA A 216 8.98 -12.95 5.41
CA ALA A 216 10.29 -12.96 6.06
C ALA A 216 10.19 -12.66 7.56
N ASN A 217 9.30 -11.75 7.98
CA ASN A 217 9.05 -11.43 9.39
C ASN A 217 8.68 -12.65 10.25
N ILE A 218 8.09 -13.68 9.64
CA ILE A 218 7.70 -14.92 10.32
C ILE A 218 8.74 -16.01 10.08
N GLN A 219 9.31 -16.08 8.88
CA GLN A 219 10.31 -17.10 8.53
C GLN A 219 11.59 -16.95 9.34
N ASP A 220 12.05 -15.71 9.53
CA ASP A 220 13.30 -15.45 10.24
C ASP A 220 13.26 -15.92 11.70
N PRO A 221 12.29 -15.52 12.57
CA PRO A 221 12.24 -16.00 13.94
C PRO A 221 11.90 -17.49 14.06
N THR A 222 11.10 -18.07 13.17
CA THR A 222 10.82 -19.51 13.18
C THR A 222 12.07 -20.35 12.84
N THR A 223 12.99 -19.78 12.07
CA THR A 223 14.28 -20.40 11.71
C THR A 223 15.35 -20.12 12.77
N THR A 224 15.48 -18.87 13.21
CA THR A 224 16.58 -18.40 14.05
C THR A 224 16.44 -18.86 15.49
N CYS A 225 15.24 -18.76 16.08
CA CYS A 225 14.98 -19.10 17.48
C CYS A 225 13.84 -20.10 17.69
N ALA A 226 13.45 -20.81 16.63
CA ALA A 226 12.40 -21.83 16.68
C ALA A 226 11.04 -21.31 17.23
N ALA A 227 10.71 -20.04 16.93
CA ALA A 227 9.46 -19.42 17.34
C ALA A 227 8.25 -20.25 16.88
N LYS A 228 7.18 -20.22 17.66
CA LYS A 228 5.97 -21.00 17.44
C LYS A 228 4.81 -20.14 17.04
N LEU A 229 4.07 -20.58 16.02
CA LEU A 229 2.76 -20.04 15.70
C LEU A 229 1.76 -20.39 16.80
N VAL A 230 0.92 -19.42 17.18
CA VAL A 230 -0.11 -19.58 18.20
C VAL A 230 -1.48 -19.35 17.55
N PRO A 231 -2.45 -20.28 17.69
CA PRO A 231 -3.76 -20.11 17.07
C PRO A 231 -4.53 -18.95 17.70
N LEU A 232 -5.34 -18.29 16.86
CA LEU A 232 -6.32 -17.28 17.25
C LEU A 232 -7.71 -17.78 16.92
N THR A 233 -8.37 -18.41 17.88
CA THR A 233 -9.68 -19.07 17.75
C THR A 233 -10.55 -18.81 18.96
N GLY A 234 -11.77 -19.30 18.93
CA GLY A 234 -12.72 -19.25 20.05
C GLY A 234 -13.86 -18.25 19.82
N GLU A 235 -14.78 -18.20 20.78
CA GLU A 235 -16.04 -17.44 20.67
C GLU A 235 -15.84 -15.94 20.37
N VAL A 236 -14.80 -15.34 20.92
CA VAL A 236 -14.47 -13.91 20.66
C VAL A 236 -14.12 -13.71 19.18
N VAL A 237 -13.28 -14.57 18.62
CA VAL A 237 -12.90 -14.53 17.21
C VAL A 237 -14.10 -14.83 16.31
N ASP A 238 -14.91 -15.84 16.65
CA ASP A 238 -16.12 -16.19 15.93
C ASP A 238 -17.09 -14.99 15.85
N LYS A 239 -17.25 -14.29 16.99
CA LYS A 239 -18.08 -13.09 17.04
C LYS A 239 -17.48 -11.94 16.24
N LEU A 240 -16.17 -11.68 16.32
CA LEU A 240 -15.50 -10.66 15.53
C LEU A 240 -15.71 -10.88 14.02
N VAL A 241 -15.55 -12.13 13.56
CA VAL A 241 -15.76 -12.49 12.16
C VAL A 241 -17.23 -12.36 11.75
N ALA A 242 -18.17 -12.73 12.60
CA ALA A 242 -19.60 -12.62 12.31
C ALA A 242 -20.09 -11.16 12.24
N ASP A 243 -19.57 -10.31 13.12
CA ASP A 243 -20.04 -8.93 13.23
C ASP A 243 -19.35 -7.95 12.26
N ASN A 244 -18.25 -8.34 11.62
CA ASN A 244 -17.45 -7.44 10.80
C ASN A 244 -17.17 -8.02 9.41
N PRO A 245 -17.71 -7.42 8.34
CA PRO A 245 -17.65 -7.96 6.97
C PRO A 245 -16.24 -8.00 6.35
N TYR A 246 -15.29 -7.33 6.95
CA TYR A 246 -13.90 -7.29 6.51
C TYR A 246 -13.02 -8.37 7.16
N TYR A 247 -13.55 -9.13 8.13
CA TYR A 247 -12.86 -10.27 8.72
C TYR A 247 -13.34 -11.59 8.14
N ALA A 248 -12.42 -12.53 8.00
CA ALA A 248 -12.72 -13.91 7.62
C ALA A 248 -11.85 -14.88 8.42
N LYS A 249 -12.36 -16.09 8.66
CA LYS A 249 -11.52 -17.18 9.18
C LYS A 249 -10.44 -17.52 8.19
N ALA A 250 -9.27 -17.86 8.68
CA ALA A 250 -8.09 -18.17 7.90
C ALA A 250 -7.25 -19.27 8.57
N THR A 251 -6.45 -19.94 7.77
CA THR A 251 -5.51 -20.97 8.22
C THR A 251 -4.12 -20.63 7.67
N ILE A 252 -3.10 -20.63 8.52
CA ILE A 252 -1.71 -20.61 8.10
C ILE A 252 -1.28 -22.06 7.93
N PRO A 253 -0.92 -22.52 6.70
CA PRO A 253 -0.63 -23.92 6.43
C PRO A 253 0.55 -24.45 7.25
N GLY A 254 0.40 -25.63 7.78
CA GLY A 254 1.46 -26.37 8.44
C GLY A 254 2.65 -26.65 7.50
N GLY A 255 3.85 -26.64 8.04
CA GLY A 255 5.06 -26.83 7.28
C GLY A 255 5.51 -25.62 6.45
N LEU A 256 4.71 -24.56 6.40
CA LEU A 256 5.11 -23.32 5.71
C LEU A 256 6.32 -22.65 6.38
N TYR A 257 6.41 -22.77 7.70
CA TYR A 257 7.50 -22.21 8.50
C TYR A 257 8.20 -23.29 9.32
N ASN A 258 9.51 -23.14 9.47
CA ASN A 258 10.32 -24.08 10.26
C ASN A 258 9.75 -24.24 11.68
N ASN A 259 9.83 -25.46 12.20
CA ASN A 259 9.34 -25.82 13.55
C ASN A 259 7.85 -25.68 13.77
N ASN A 260 7.03 -25.45 12.72
CA ASN A 260 5.58 -25.31 12.77
C ASN A 260 4.94 -26.27 11.76
N PRO A 261 4.89 -27.58 12.05
CA PRO A 261 4.40 -28.60 11.11
C PRO A 261 2.88 -28.64 10.95
N GLU A 262 2.13 -28.12 11.93
CA GLU A 262 0.68 -28.18 11.98
C GLU A 262 0.03 -26.92 11.42
N ASP A 263 -1.17 -27.06 10.88
CA ASP A 263 -2.02 -25.92 10.49
C ASP A 263 -2.30 -25.04 11.70
N THR A 264 -2.27 -23.72 11.50
CA THR A 264 -2.58 -22.76 12.56
C THR A 264 -3.85 -22.00 12.19
N GLU A 265 -4.93 -22.27 12.91
CA GLU A 265 -6.21 -21.59 12.73
C GLU A 265 -6.17 -20.18 13.27
N THR A 266 -6.71 -19.24 12.51
CA THR A 266 -6.77 -17.81 12.84
C THR A 266 -7.92 -17.13 12.10
N PHE A 267 -7.93 -15.83 12.10
CA PHE A 267 -8.77 -15.00 11.23
C PHE A 267 -7.92 -13.90 10.61
N GLY A 268 -8.46 -13.16 9.68
CA GLY A 268 -7.66 -12.13 9.02
C GLY A 268 -8.48 -11.20 8.15
N VAL A 269 -7.76 -10.41 7.41
CA VAL A 269 -8.24 -9.38 6.48
C VAL A 269 -7.68 -9.60 5.08
N LEU A 270 -7.96 -8.68 4.17
CA LEU A 270 -7.30 -8.60 2.87
C LEU A 270 -6.40 -7.36 2.81
N ALA A 271 -5.25 -7.50 2.19
CA ALA A 271 -4.45 -6.37 1.74
C ALA A 271 -5.18 -5.69 0.58
N THR A 272 -5.28 -4.37 0.60
CA THR A 272 -5.91 -3.58 -0.45
C THR A 272 -5.00 -2.45 -0.90
N LEU A 273 -5.06 -2.10 -2.18
CA LEU A 273 -4.49 -0.87 -2.71
C LEU A 273 -5.57 0.20 -2.71
N VAL A 274 -5.29 1.31 -2.04
CA VAL A 274 -6.19 2.46 -1.92
C VAL A 274 -5.53 3.73 -2.44
N THR A 275 -6.36 4.73 -2.75
CA THR A 275 -5.94 6.02 -3.29
C THR A 275 -6.96 7.10 -2.91
N SER A 276 -6.74 8.35 -3.30
CA SER A 276 -7.71 9.43 -3.18
C SER A 276 -8.48 9.64 -4.48
N ALA A 277 -9.74 10.08 -4.37
CA ALA A 277 -10.53 10.58 -5.52
C ALA A 277 -9.83 11.72 -6.27
N ASN A 278 -8.88 12.40 -5.63
CA ASN A 278 -8.12 13.52 -6.20
C ASN A 278 -6.94 13.08 -7.08
N VAL A 279 -6.56 11.80 -7.04
CA VAL A 279 -5.52 11.27 -7.93
C VAL A 279 -6.07 11.20 -9.36
N PRO A 280 -5.33 11.65 -10.39
CA PRO A 280 -5.83 11.66 -11.76
C PRO A 280 -6.29 10.30 -12.25
N GLU A 281 -7.47 10.25 -12.91
CA GLU A 281 -8.07 9.02 -13.45
C GLU A 281 -7.09 8.22 -14.31
N GLU A 282 -6.34 8.92 -15.16
CA GLU A 282 -5.35 8.31 -16.05
C GLU A 282 -4.21 7.61 -15.30
N SER A 283 -3.81 8.11 -14.12
CA SER A 283 -2.76 7.49 -13.30
C SER A 283 -3.25 6.19 -12.68
N VAL A 284 -4.46 6.19 -12.14
CA VAL A 284 -5.07 4.99 -11.56
C VAL A 284 -5.41 3.96 -12.63
N TYR A 285 -5.92 4.42 -13.80
CA TYR A 285 -6.17 3.55 -14.94
C TYR A 285 -4.88 2.87 -15.43
N ALA A 286 -3.79 3.64 -15.62
CA ALA A 286 -2.51 3.10 -16.07
C ALA A 286 -1.94 2.08 -15.09
N LEU A 287 -2.01 2.36 -13.78
CA LEU A 287 -1.55 1.45 -12.73
C LEU A 287 -2.38 0.16 -12.73
N THR A 288 -3.69 0.27 -12.75
CA THR A 288 -4.61 -0.88 -12.77
C THR A 288 -4.36 -1.74 -14.00
N LYS A 289 -4.27 -1.11 -15.18
CA LYS A 289 -3.97 -1.78 -16.44
C LYS A 289 -2.61 -2.49 -16.39
N ALA A 290 -1.58 -1.84 -15.88
CA ALA A 290 -0.24 -2.43 -15.81
C ALA A 290 -0.22 -3.74 -14.99
N VAL A 291 -0.97 -3.80 -13.88
CA VAL A 291 -1.07 -5.02 -13.05
C VAL A 291 -1.85 -6.11 -13.76
N PHE A 292 -3.04 -5.83 -14.28
CA PHE A 292 -3.91 -6.86 -14.82
C PHE A 292 -3.53 -7.32 -16.25
N GLU A 293 -2.88 -6.48 -17.05
CA GLU A 293 -2.32 -6.90 -18.36
C GLU A 293 -1.04 -7.75 -18.21
N ASN A 294 -0.34 -7.64 -17.06
CA ASN A 294 0.83 -8.43 -16.74
C ASN A 294 0.57 -9.37 -15.55
N PHE A 295 -0.65 -9.90 -15.45
CA PHE A 295 -1.13 -10.57 -14.24
C PHE A 295 -0.30 -11.80 -13.86
N ASP A 296 0.09 -12.64 -14.82
CA ASP A 296 0.92 -13.83 -14.56
C ASP A 296 2.31 -13.43 -14.04
N GLU A 297 2.89 -12.35 -14.60
CA GLU A 297 4.13 -11.81 -14.07
C GLU A 297 3.94 -11.26 -12.66
N PHE A 298 2.86 -10.50 -12.40
CA PHE A 298 2.55 -10.00 -11.06
C PHE A 298 2.51 -11.14 -10.04
N LYS A 299 1.81 -12.22 -10.35
CA LYS A 299 1.74 -13.42 -9.50
C LYS A 299 3.09 -14.04 -9.23
N SER A 300 4.00 -14.00 -10.19
CA SER A 300 5.35 -14.59 -10.06
C SER A 300 6.31 -13.78 -9.20
N LEU A 301 5.98 -12.49 -8.91
CA LEU A 301 6.89 -11.59 -8.19
C LEU A 301 6.93 -11.83 -6.68
N HIS A 302 5.94 -12.51 -6.11
CA HIS A 302 5.97 -12.92 -4.70
C HIS A 302 5.08 -14.15 -4.47
N PRO A 303 5.50 -15.14 -3.65
CA PRO A 303 4.70 -16.35 -3.41
C PRO A 303 3.30 -16.07 -2.85
N ALA A 304 3.11 -15.03 -2.04
CA ALA A 304 1.80 -14.62 -1.52
C ALA A 304 0.79 -14.24 -2.62
N PHE A 305 1.24 -14.01 -3.86
CA PHE A 305 0.39 -13.63 -4.98
C PHE A 305 -0.03 -14.82 -5.85
N ALA A 306 0.50 -16.02 -5.59
CA ALA A 306 0.34 -17.19 -6.45
C ALA A 306 -1.13 -17.55 -6.73
N ASN A 307 -2.01 -17.35 -5.75
CA ASN A 307 -3.41 -17.72 -5.80
C ASN A 307 -4.38 -16.56 -6.07
N LEU A 308 -3.85 -15.41 -6.54
CA LEU A 308 -4.68 -14.26 -6.88
C LEU A 308 -5.57 -14.55 -8.08
N GLU A 309 -6.80 -14.05 -8.03
CA GLU A 309 -7.81 -14.16 -9.06
C GLU A 309 -8.40 -12.77 -9.35
N PRO A 310 -8.35 -12.25 -10.60
CA PRO A 310 -8.85 -10.92 -10.91
C PRO A 310 -10.29 -10.68 -10.45
N ALA A 311 -11.17 -11.68 -10.60
CA ALA A 311 -12.58 -11.57 -10.21
C ALA A 311 -12.80 -11.34 -8.71
N LYS A 312 -11.87 -11.81 -7.87
CA LYS A 312 -11.88 -11.57 -6.42
C LYS A 312 -11.24 -10.23 -6.09
N MET A 313 -10.10 -9.91 -6.72
CA MET A 313 -9.34 -8.67 -6.45
C MET A 313 -10.16 -7.40 -6.66
N ILE A 314 -11.14 -7.41 -7.57
CA ILE A 314 -11.97 -6.23 -7.88
C ILE A 314 -13.22 -6.11 -7.00
N LYS A 315 -13.41 -7.01 -6.03
CA LYS A 315 -14.63 -7.06 -5.19
C LYS A 315 -14.33 -7.28 -3.70
N ASP A 316 -13.51 -8.30 -3.40
CA ASP A 316 -13.35 -8.77 -2.03
C ASP A 316 -12.53 -7.77 -1.21
N GLY A 317 -12.99 -7.46 0.01
CA GLY A 317 -12.33 -6.54 0.93
C GLY A 317 -12.35 -5.06 0.52
N LEU A 318 -13.07 -4.70 -0.54
CA LEU A 318 -13.20 -3.32 -1.00
C LEU A 318 -14.44 -2.67 -0.40
N SER A 319 -14.28 -1.80 0.57
CA SER A 319 -15.36 -1.11 1.30
C SER A 319 -15.51 0.35 0.92
N ALA A 320 -14.44 1.02 0.48
CA ALA A 320 -14.51 2.31 -0.17
C ALA A 320 -14.97 2.17 -1.63
N PRO A 321 -15.61 3.19 -2.22
CA PRO A 321 -15.94 3.19 -3.65
C PRO A 321 -14.71 2.98 -4.51
N LEU A 322 -14.87 2.31 -5.64
CA LEU A 322 -13.79 2.19 -6.62
C LEU A 322 -13.38 3.56 -7.16
N HIS A 323 -12.10 3.72 -7.46
CA HIS A 323 -11.63 4.90 -8.18
C HIS A 323 -12.08 4.85 -9.64
N PRO A 324 -12.54 5.98 -10.24
CA PRO A 324 -13.00 6.01 -11.63
C PRO A 324 -12.03 5.40 -12.64
N GLY A 325 -10.72 5.59 -12.47
CA GLY A 325 -9.69 5.00 -13.33
C GLY A 325 -9.62 3.48 -13.25
N ALA A 326 -9.81 2.90 -12.06
CA ALA A 326 -9.89 1.45 -11.89
C ALA A 326 -11.20 0.91 -12.48
N GLU A 327 -12.32 1.55 -12.16
CA GLU A 327 -13.65 1.18 -12.66
C GLU A 327 -13.70 1.18 -14.19
N LYS A 328 -13.12 2.20 -14.83
CA LYS A 328 -13.01 2.30 -16.29
C LYS A 328 -12.30 1.08 -16.89
N TYR A 329 -11.14 0.70 -16.34
CA TYR A 329 -10.44 -0.48 -16.80
C TYR A 329 -11.27 -1.75 -16.63
N TYR A 330 -11.95 -1.93 -15.50
CA TYR A 330 -12.77 -3.11 -15.24
C TYR A 330 -13.98 -3.20 -16.17
N LYS A 331 -14.60 -2.05 -16.52
CA LYS A 331 -15.67 -2.00 -17.53
C LYS A 331 -15.17 -2.34 -18.94
N GLU A 332 -14.00 -1.85 -19.33
CA GLU A 332 -13.36 -2.20 -20.60
C GLU A 332 -13.08 -3.71 -20.74
N LYS A 333 -12.76 -4.38 -19.62
CA LYS A 333 -12.57 -5.83 -19.56
C LYS A 333 -13.88 -6.62 -19.45
N GLY A 334 -15.02 -5.96 -19.28
CA GLY A 334 -16.31 -6.59 -19.06
C GLY A 334 -16.47 -7.26 -17.68
N TRP A 335 -15.62 -6.87 -16.72
CA TRP A 335 -15.66 -7.40 -15.35
C TRP A 335 -16.65 -6.66 -14.45
N LEU A 336 -16.98 -5.44 -14.80
CA LEU A 336 -18.06 -4.63 -14.23
C LEU A 336 -19.05 -4.23 -15.32
N LYS A 337 -20.33 -4.04 -14.91
CA LYS A 337 -21.41 -3.56 -15.79
C LYS A 337 -21.43 -2.04 -15.90
#